data_0f3a536f70ab67c21a12c914f7001cf8
#
_entry.id   0f3a536f70ab67c21a12c914f7001cf8
#
_cell.length_a   1.000
_cell.length_b   1.000
_cell.length_c   1.000
_cell.angle_alpha   90.00
_cell.angle_beta   90.00
_cell.angle_gamma   90.00
#
_symmetry.space_group_name_H-M   'P 1'
#
loop_
_entity.id
_entity.type
_entity.pdbx_description
1 polymer ?
#
loop_
_entity_poly.entity_id
_entity_poly.type
_entity_poly.pdbx_seq_one_letter_code
_entity_poly.pdbx_strand_id
1 'polypeptide(L)'
;GGQRDGLIHAVRGGVWGKDHDVLHGHPRTGPLMPPMTHLGPAAPAGLTRYGRDLLCAQFNMRKVSRHHLHPEGATYRTTDTDFLVCDHPDFHPTDVFQAPDGSVLVIDTGGWYKLCCPTSQVAKPNVLGAIYRLRKSGGEIPPDIPLSRLASGEPSREDRPIDALAHRDPHVRRKAAEALAAALDASAISSLFAALAAADVDRFLFHAYTNA
;
A
#
# COMPACT_ATOMS: atom_id res chain seq x y z
N GLY A 1 9.19 -12.83 -6.57
CA GLY A 1 9.82 -11.64 -7.04
C GLY A 1 9.89 -11.66 -8.56
N GLY A 2 9.82 -10.61 -9.13
CA GLY A 2 9.91 -10.37 -10.56
C GLY A 2 10.17 -8.89 -10.77
N GLN A 3 10.09 -8.44 -11.99
CA GLN A 3 10.29 -7.03 -12.32
C GLN A 3 9.09 -6.14 -11.98
N ARG A 4 8.07 -6.64 -11.26
CA ARG A 4 6.80 -5.96 -11.03
C ARG A 4 6.34 -5.99 -9.57
N ASP A 5 7.26 -6.03 -8.64
CA ASP A 5 6.90 -5.77 -7.25
C ASP A 5 6.26 -4.37 -7.14
N GLY A 6 5.31 -4.19 -6.25
CA GLY A 6 4.61 -2.91 -6.15
C GLY A 6 3.96 -2.71 -4.79
N LEU A 7 3.61 -1.46 -4.51
CA LEU A 7 2.76 -1.09 -3.39
C LEU A 7 1.30 -1.06 -3.83
N ILE A 8 0.43 -1.66 -3.05
CA ILE A 8 -1.00 -1.71 -3.33
C ILE A 8 -1.80 -0.99 -2.23
N HIS A 9 -2.91 -0.40 -2.62
CA HIS A 9 -3.96 0.01 -1.69
C HIS A 9 -4.95 -1.14 -1.60
N ALA A 10 -4.81 -1.97 -0.59
CA ALA A 10 -5.67 -3.13 -0.38
C ALA A 10 -7.11 -2.69 -0.07
N VAL A 11 -8.06 -3.12 -0.88
CA VAL A 11 -9.49 -2.90 -0.69
C VAL A 11 -10.22 -4.24 -0.62
N ARG A 12 -11.40 -4.27 0.03
CA ARG A 12 -12.16 -5.50 0.22
C ARG A 12 -12.49 -6.17 -1.13
N GLY A 13 -12.17 -7.46 -1.27
CA GLY A 13 -12.46 -8.24 -2.48
C GLY A 13 -11.61 -7.90 -3.70
N GLY A 14 -10.69 -6.93 -3.59
CA GLY A 14 -9.81 -6.55 -4.69
C GLY A 14 -8.81 -7.65 -5.05
N VAL A 15 -8.50 -7.79 -6.33
CA VAL A 15 -7.53 -8.76 -6.85
C VAL A 15 -6.42 -8.03 -7.59
N TRP A 16 -5.20 -8.22 -7.14
CA TRP A 16 -3.98 -7.64 -7.69
C TRP A 16 -3.06 -8.72 -8.24
N GLY A 17 -1.99 -8.29 -8.82
CA GLY A 17 -0.88 -9.14 -9.18
C GLY A 17 -0.65 -9.22 -10.68
N LYS A 18 0.06 -10.29 -11.08
CA LYS A 18 0.32 -10.61 -12.47
C LYS A 18 -0.84 -11.41 -13.03
N ASP A 19 -1.27 -11.09 -14.24
CA ASP A 19 -2.23 -11.92 -14.96
C ASP A 19 -1.68 -13.35 -15.10
N HIS A 20 -2.43 -14.32 -14.60
CA HIS A 20 -2.02 -15.71 -14.50
C HIS A 20 -3.24 -16.61 -14.48
N ASP A 21 -3.13 -17.81 -15.03
CA ASP A 21 -4.23 -18.78 -15.17
C ASP A 21 -4.96 -19.07 -13.84
N VAL A 22 -4.22 -19.11 -12.73
CA VAL A 22 -4.79 -19.26 -11.38
C VAL A 22 -5.82 -18.18 -11.08
N LEU A 23 -5.58 -16.94 -11.54
CA LEU A 23 -6.49 -15.82 -11.29
C LEU A 23 -7.69 -15.83 -12.23
N HIS A 24 -7.62 -16.52 -13.37
CA HIS A 24 -8.71 -16.57 -14.34
C HIS A 24 -9.93 -17.34 -13.81
N GLY A 25 -9.72 -18.31 -12.94
CA GLY A 25 -10.78 -19.09 -12.28
C GLY A 25 -11.48 -18.37 -11.13
N HIS A 26 -11.01 -17.18 -10.71
CA HIS A 26 -11.61 -16.46 -9.61
C HIS A 26 -12.56 -15.36 -10.08
N PRO A 27 -13.77 -15.26 -9.49
CA PRO A 27 -14.70 -14.17 -9.77
C PRO A 27 -14.03 -12.81 -9.49
N ARG A 28 -14.19 -11.89 -10.42
CA ARG A 28 -13.63 -10.52 -10.32
C ARG A 28 -14.64 -9.51 -10.84
N THR A 29 -14.55 -8.30 -10.31
CA THR A 29 -15.39 -7.17 -10.76
C THR A 29 -14.84 -6.48 -12.02
N GLY A 30 -13.86 -7.10 -12.70
CA GLY A 30 -13.24 -6.55 -13.92
C GLY A 30 -11.71 -6.82 -13.96
N PRO A 31 -10.92 -5.99 -14.65
CA PRO A 31 -9.46 -6.11 -14.71
C PRO A 31 -8.83 -6.13 -13.33
N LEU A 32 -7.61 -6.67 -13.22
CA LEU A 32 -6.81 -6.62 -11.98
C LEU A 32 -6.69 -5.18 -11.49
N MET A 33 -6.73 -5.03 -10.15
CA MET A 33 -6.55 -3.72 -9.53
C MET A 33 -5.14 -3.21 -9.78
N PRO A 34 -4.95 -1.93 -10.13
CA PRO A 34 -3.63 -1.38 -10.31
C PRO A 34 -2.90 -1.18 -8.97
N PRO A 35 -1.57 -1.32 -8.91
CA PRO A 35 -0.79 -0.87 -7.77
C PRO A 35 -0.72 0.66 -7.72
N MET A 36 -0.42 1.22 -6.54
CA MET A 36 -0.12 2.64 -6.37
C MET A 36 1.20 3.03 -7.06
N THR A 37 2.18 2.13 -7.03
CA THR A 37 3.47 2.26 -7.72
C THR A 37 4.12 0.90 -7.93
N HIS A 38 5.01 0.83 -8.92
CA HIS A 38 5.87 -0.31 -9.17
C HIS A 38 7.27 -0.09 -8.60
N LEU A 39 7.81 -1.09 -7.92
CA LEU A 39 9.12 -1.06 -7.27
C LEU A 39 10.23 -1.72 -8.12
N GLY A 40 9.87 -2.35 -9.25
CA GLY A 40 10.78 -3.16 -10.03
C GLY A 40 11.11 -4.49 -9.33
N PRO A 41 12.33 -5.03 -9.49
CA PRO A 41 12.75 -6.31 -8.89
C PRO A 41 13.21 -6.13 -7.44
N ALA A 42 12.38 -5.48 -6.61
CA ALA A 42 12.76 -4.96 -5.31
C ALA A 42 12.86 -6.01 -4.21
N ALA A 43 12.11 -7.11 -4.30
CA ALA A 43 11.86 -8.02 -3.19
C ALA A 43 11.53 -7.23 -1.91
N PRO A 44 10.38 -6.51 -1.89
CA PRO A 44 9.99 -5.68 -0.77
C PRO A 44 9.76 -6.57 0.45
N ALA A 45 10.36 -6.19 1.58
CA ALA A 45 10.33 -6.98 2.80
C ALA A 45 9.58 -6.27 3.93
N GLY A 46 10.02 -5.08 4.34
CA GLY A 46 9.39 -4.28 5.37
C GLY A 46 8.66 -3.07 4.83
N LEU A 47 7.55 -2.70 5.47
CA LEU A 47 6.75 -1.53 5.12
C LEU A 47 6.25 -0.85 6.37
N THR A 48 6.50 0.45 6.51
CA THR A 48 5.99 1.24 7.64
C THR A 48 5.49 2.61 7.18
N ARG A 49 4.68 3.22 8.04
CA ARG A 49 4.29 4.62 7.87
C ARG A 49 5.30 5.55 8.54
N TYR A 50 5.52 6.70 7.90
CA TYR A 50 6.35 7.79 8.42
C TYR A 50 5.68 9.13 8.09
N GLY A 51 4.79 9.58 8.96
CA GLY A 51 3.91 10.71 8.69
C GLY A 51 2.94 10.42 7.52
N ARG A 52 3.04 11.22 6.46
CA ARG A 52 2.25 11.02 5.22
C ARG A 52 2.88 10.06 4.23
N ASP A 53 4.07 9.56 4.53
CA ASP A 53 4.83 8.71 3.63
C ASP A 53 4.72 7.24 4.04
N LEU A 54 5.07 6.37 3.11
CA LEU A 54 5.40 4.98 3.37
C LEU A 54 6.91 4.81 3.17
N LEU A 55 7.56 4.08 4.07
CA LEU A 55 8.93 3.61 3.90
C LEU A 55 8.89 2.12 3.59
N CYS A 56 9.59 1.71 2.53
CA CYS A 56 9.63 0.32 2.08
C CYS A 56 11.07 -0.19 1.99
N ALA A 57 11.39 -1.23 2.76
CA ALA A 57 12.66 -1.92 2.68
C ALA A 57 12.69 -2.78 1.39
N GLN A 58 13.65 -2.54 0.52
CA GLN A 58 13.81 -3.21 -0.76
C GLN A 58 15.09 -4.06 -0.75
N PHE A 59 14.94 -5.32 -0.39
CA PHE A 59 16.03 -6.26 -0.17
C PHE A 59 17.02 -6.31 -1.36
N ASN A 60 16.52 -6.55 -2.57
CA ASN A 60 17.36 -6.70 -3.76
C ASN A 60 17.95 -5.37 -4.25
N MET A 61 17.31 -4.26 -3.93
CA MET A 61 17.74 -2.93 -4.39
C MET A 61 18.68 -2.24 -3.39
N ARG A 62 18.97 -2.88 -2.26
CA ARG A 62 19.87 -2.37 -1.21
C ARG A 62 19.50 -0.98 -0.74
N LYS A 63 18.20 -0.74 -0.57
CA LYS A 63 17.69 0.57 -0.19
C LYS A 63 16.39 0.50 0.61
N VAL A 64 16.09 1.58 1.27
CA VAL A 64 14.74 1.92 1.74
C VAL A 64 14.22 3.03 0.86
N SER A 65 13.09 2.82 0.22
CA SER A 65 12.40 3.84 -0.57
C SER A 65 11.34 4.56 0.27
N ARG A 66 11.05 5.80 -0.12
CA ARG A 66 10.02 6.66 0.46
C ARG A 66 8.97 6.96 -0.59
N HIS A 67 7.72 6.78 -0.23
CA HIS A 67 6.56 6.94 -1.09
C HIS A 67 5.60 7.95 -0.47
N HIS A 68 5.58 9.17 -0.98
CA HIS A 68 4.66 10.20 -0.51
C HIS A 68 3.28 9.98 -1.10
N LEU A 69 2.27 9.79 -0.23
CA LEU A 69 0.90 9.48 -0.64
C LEU A 69 0.12 10.74 -1.05
N HIS A 70 -0.49 10.68 -2.23
CA HIS A 70 -1.43 11.67 -2.72
C HIS A 70 -2.78 11.00 -2.98
N PRO A 71 -3.90 11.51 -2.46
CA PRO A 71 -5.22 11.04 -2.84
C PRO A 71 -5.44 11.16 -4.35
N GLU A 72 -6.01 10.13 -4.97
CA GLU A 72 -6.36 10.09 -6.38
C GLU A 72 -7.61 9.25 -6.58
N GLY A 73 -8.73 9.89 -6.89
CA GLY A 73 -10.02 9.21 -6.91
C GLY A 73 -10.31 8.49 -5.58
N ALA A 74 -10.73 7.25 -5.64
CA ALA A 74 -10.97 6.41 -4.46
C ALA A 74 -9.73 5.66 -3.94
N THR A 75 -8.54 6.01 -4.41
CA THR A 75 -7.25 5.40 -4.07
C THR A 75 -6.17 6.46 -3.84
N TYR A 76 -4.91 6.03 -3.94
CA TYR A 76 -3.73 6.90 -3.83
C TYR A 76 -2.77 6.64 -4.98
N ARG A 77 -2.05 7.68 -5.38
CA ARG A 77 -0.79 7.60 -6.12
C ARG A 77 0.36 7.99 -5.22
N THR A 78 1.59 7.71 -5.63
CA THR A 78 2.79 8.06 -4.86
C THR A 78 3.74 8.95 -5.66
N THR A 79 4.50 9.77 -4.93
CA THR A 79 5.76 10.34 -5.41
C THR A 79 6.89 9.60 -4.71
N ASP A 80 7.75 8.96 -5.49
CA ASP A 80 8.73 8.01 -5.00
C ASP A 80 10.12 8.63 -4.97
N THR A 81 10.84 8.46 -3.84
CA THR A 81 12.23 8.88 -3.64
C THR A 81 13.00 7.84 -2.86
N ASP A 82 14.31 7.90 -2.90
CA ASP A 82 15.14 7.09 -2.03
C ASP A 82 15.26 7.74 -0.64
N PHE A 83 15.04 6.95 0.41
CA PHE A 83 15.21 7.37 1.81
C PHE A 83 16.58 7.00 2.36
N LEU A 84 17.03 5.79 2.07
CA LEU A 84 18.33 5.26 2.41
C LEU A 84 18.83 4.40 1.25
N VAL A 85 20.06 4.61 0.82
CA VAL A 85 20.75 3.79 -0.18
C VAL A 85 22.08 3.33 0.41
N CYS A 86 22.45 2.09 0.15
CA CYS A 86 23.75 1.55 0.55
C CYS A 86 24.45 0.89 -0.65
N ASP A 87 25.71 1.27 -0.86
CA ASP A 87 26.52 0.73 -1.95
C ASP A 87 27.12 -0.65 -1.62
N HIS A 88 27.08 -1.05 -0.34
CA HIS A 88 27.63 -2.34 0.06
C HIS A 88 26.81 -3.49 -0.56
N PRO A 89 27.43 -4.43 -1.27
CA PRO A 89 26.72 -5.50 -2.01
C PRO A 89 25.92 -6.43 -1.11
N ASP A 90 26.29 -6.55 0.15
CA ASP A 90 25.63 -7.41 1.14
C ASP A 90 24.72 -6.63 2.11
N PHE A 91 24.36 -5.39 1.78
CA PHE A 91 23.29 -4.69 2.48
C PHE A 91 21.93 -5.19 1.99
N HIS A 92 21.20 -5.84 2.88
CA HIS A 92 19.90 -6.46 2.57
C HIS A 92 18.86 -6.03 3.59
N PRO A 93 18.22 -4.86 3.40
CA PRO A 93 17.21 -4.38 4.33
C PRO A 93 15.99 -5.26 4.28
N THR A 94 15.64 -5.85 5.43
CA THR A 94 14.53 -6.79 5.60
C THR A 94 13.37 -6.19 6.35
N ASP A 95 13.60 -5.12 7.11
CA ASP A 95 12.53 -4.39 7.76
C ASP A 95 12.88 -2.93 7.99
N VAL A 96 11.85 -2.10 8.14
CA VAL A 96 11.94 -0.69 8.45
C VAL A 96 10.76 -0.27 9.31
N PHE A 97 11.01 0.45 10.40
CA PHE A 97 9.93 0.96 11.26
C PHE A 97 10.34 2.23 12.01
N GLN A 98 9.35 3.01 12.40
CA GLN A 98 9.55 4.20 13.22
C GLN A 98 9.58 3.81 14.70
N ALA A 99 10.64 4.21 15.41
CA ALA A 99 10.74 4.05 16.85
C ALA A 99 9.93 5.16 17.58
N PRO A 100 9.57 4.95 18.85
CA PRO A 100 8.80 5.95 19.63
C PRO A 100 9.46 7.32 19.74
N ASP A 101 10.79 7.39 19.64
CA ASP A 101 11.55 8.65 19.61
C ASP A 101 11.56 9.31 18.21
N GLY A 102 10.79 8.78 17.26
CA GLY A 102 10.71 9.26 15.89
C GLY A 102 11.89 8.92 14.99
N SER A 103 12.91 8.25 15.51
CA SER A 103 13.97 7.69 14.69
C SER A 103 13.43 6.55 13.82
N VAL A 104 14.10 6.30 12.70
CA VAL A 104 13.79 5.17 11.82
C VAL A 104 14.82 4.08 12.07
N LEU A 105 14.35 2.87 12.35
CA LEU A 105 15.18 1.67 12.46
C LEU A 105 15.09 0.89 11.15
N VAL A 106 16.25 0.47 10.65
CA VAL A 106 16.37 -0.38 9.47
C VAL A 106 17.13 -1.64 9.87
N ILE A 107 16.51 -2.78 9.62
CA ILE A 107 17.10 -4.08 9.89
C ILE A 107 17.76 -4.58 8.61
N ASP A 108 19.05 -4.88 8.70
CA ASP A 108 19.88 -5.45 7.65
C ASP A 108 20.30 -6.86 8.05
N THR A 109 20.04 -7.84 7.21
CA THR A 109 20.46 -9.23 7.45
C THR A 109 21.90 -9.51 7.04
N GLY A 110 22.58 -8.55 6.39
CA GLY A 110 23.92 -8.76 5.86
C GLY A 110 23.99 -9.91 4.88
N GLY A 111 25.00 -10.75 5.01
CA GLY A 111 25.20 -11.93 4.15
C GLY A 111 24.43 -13.18 4.56
N TRP A 112 23.60 -13.09 5.61
CA TRP A 112 22.87 -14.25 6.11
C TRP A 112 21.51 -14.39 5.42
N TYR A 113 21.47 -15.12 4.34
CA TYR A 113 20.21 -15.54 3.69
C TYR A 113 20.42 -16.79 2.86
N LYS A 114 19.36 -17.55 2.65
CA LYS A 114 19.38 -18.79 1.90
C LYS A 114 18.89 -18.57 0.48
N LEU A 115 19.55 -19.18 -0.49
CA LEU A 115 19.12 -19.16 -1.88
C LEU A 115 17.70 -19.69 -2.03
N CYS A 116 16.79 -18.86 -2.48
CA CYS A 116 15.42 -19.24 -2.80
C CYS A 116 14.88 -18.60 -4.09
N CYS A 117 15.62 -17.66 -4.66
CA CYS A 117 15.23 -17.00 -5.90
C CYS A 117 16.49 -16.66 -6.75
N PRO A 118 16.34 -16.38 -8.06
CA PRO A 118 17.46 -16.15 -8.96
C PRO A 118 18.40 -15.00 -8.58
N THR A 119 17.91 -14.05 -7.77
CA THR A 119 18.70 -12.89 -7.31
C THR A 119 19.39 -13.14 -5.96
N SER A 120 19.09 -14.25 -5.27
CA SER A 120 19.73 -14.59 -4.01
C SER A 120 21.14 -15.10 -4.26
N GLN A 121 22.07 -14.71 -3.39
CA GLN A 121 23.44 -15.17 -3.41
C GLN A 121 23.67 -16.25 -2.36
N VAL A 122 24.82 -16.92 -2.42
CA VAL A 122 25.23 -17.87 -1.39
C VAL A 122 25.39 -17.14 -0.06
N ALA A 123 24.87 -17.72 1.02
CA ALA A 123 25.02 -17.17 2.37
C ALA A 123 26.50 -16.92 2.73
N LYS A 124 26.77 -15.75 3.29
CA LYS A 124 28.09 -15.31 3.72
C LYS A 124 28.10 -15.12 5.25
N PRO A 125 28.37 -16.18 6.03
CA PRO A 125 28.17 -16.14 7.47
C PRO A 125 29.09 -15.13 8.20
N ASN A 126 30.15 -14.70 7.55
CA ASN A 126 31.09 -13.70 8.10
C ASN A 126 30.64 -12.24 7.88
N VAL A 127 29.61 -12.03 7.07
CA VAL A 127 29.03 -10.71 6.84
C VAL A 127 27.82 -10.55 7.75
N LEU A 128 28.05 -9.95 8.90
CA LEU A 128 27.02 -9.79 9.91
C LEU A 128 25.99 -8.74 9.48
N GLY A 129 24.73 -8.96 9.86
CA GLY A 129 23.68 -7.97 9.77
C GLY A 129 23.83 -6.89 10.85
N ALA A 130 22.98 -5.87 10.75
CA ALA A 130 22.97 -4.76 11.70
C ALA A 130 21.55 -4.18 11.86
N ILE A 131 21.36 -3.45 12.93
CA ILE A 131 20.18 -2.58 13.10
C ILE A 131 20.70 -1.14 13.07
N TYR A 132 20.37 -0.45 11.98
CA TYR A 132 20.72 0.96 11.80
C TYR A 132 19.64 1.85 12.38
N ARG A 133 20.04 2.87 13.12
CA ARG A 133 19.14 3.91 13.61
C ARG A 133 19.43 5.23 12.91
N LEU A 134 18.45 5.70 12.15
CA LEU A 134 18.49 6.98 11.45
C LEU A 134 17.77 8.05 12.26
N ARG A 135 18.43 9.15 12.53
CA ARG A 135 17.85 10.30 13.20
C ARG A 135 17.96 11.53 12.31
N LYS A 136 16.87 12.26 12.23
CA LYS A 136 16.89 13.56 11.55
C LYS A 136 17.66 14.55 12.40
N SER A 137 18.70 15.17 11.84
CA SER A 137 19.39 16.27 12.48
C SER A 137 18.54 17.53 12.40
N GLY A 138 17.93 17.93 13.49
CA GLY A 138 17.03 19.08 13.56
C GLY A 138 15.66 18.82 12.91
N GLY A 139 14.59 19.16 13.60
CA GLY A 139 13.21 19.08 13.12
C GLY A 139 12.34 18.13 13.94
N GLU A 140 11.04 18.38 13.86
CA GLU A 140 10.02 17.60 14.55
C GLU A 140 9.89 16.19 13.97
N ILE A 141 9.53 15.26 14.84
CA ILE A 141 9.10 13.91 14.46
C ILE A 141 7.80 14.06 13.66
N PRO A 142 7.70 13.47 12.45
CA PRO A 142 6.46 13.49 11.72
C PRO A 142 5.36 12.83 12.57
N PRO A 143 4.22 13.51 12.81
CA PRO A 143 3.12 12.90 13.54
C PRO A 143 2.59 11.69 12.76
N ASP A 144 2.16 10.67 13.47
CA ASP A 144 1.40 9.57 12.86
C ASP A 144 0.01 10.09 12.46
N ILE A 145 -0.16 10.37 11.19
CA ILE A 145 -1.42 10.87 10.63
C ILE A 145 -2.23 9.66 10.16
N PRO A 146 -3.39 9.38 10.75
CA PRO A 146 -4.26 8.31 10.28
C PRO A 146 -4.55 8.43 8.79
N LEU A 147 -4.58 7.31 8.05
CA LEU A 147 -4.87 7.30 6.60
C LEU A 147 -6.22 7.96 6.28
N SER A 148 -7.19 7.86 7.18
CA SER A 148 -8.47 8.53 7.09
C SER A 148 -8.35 10.06 7.00
N ARG A 149 -7.30 10.65 7.58
CA ARG A 149 -7.03 12.10 7.47
C ARG A 149 -6.25 12.51 6.24
N LEU A 150 -5.71 11.55 5.49
CA LEU A 150 -5.07 11.85 4.19
C LEU A 150 -6.10 11.97 3.08
N ALA A 151 -7.19 11.23 3.17
CA ALA A 151 -8.40 11.45 2.40
C ALA A 151 -9.23 12.53 3.12
N SER A 152 -9.70 13.51 2.39
CA SER A 152 -10.51 14.60 2.92
C SER A 152 -11.92 14.08 3.21
N GLY A 153 -12.14 13.43 4.31
CA GLY A 153 -13.47 13.06 4.79
C GLY A 153 -13.56 11.62 5.28
N GLU A 154 -13.86 11.46 6.56
CA GLU A 154 -14.55 10.28 7.03
C GLU A 154 -16.04 10.53 6.90
N PRO A 155 -16.87 9.51 6.54
CA PRO A 155 -18.30 9.63 6.74
C PRO A 155 -18.54 9.99 8.20
N SER A 156 -19.42 10.94 8.46
CA SER A 156 -19.80 11.24 9.85
C SER A 156 -20.32 9.93 10.46
N ARG A 157 -20.14 9.73 11.77
CA ARG A 157 -20.68 8.54 12.45
C ARG A 157 -22.22 8.45 12.38
N GLU A 158 -22.86 9.54 11.98
CA GLU A 158 -24.31 9.68 11.88
C GLU A 158 -24.84 9.39 10.48
N ASP A 159 -23.99 9.44 9.44
CA ASP A 159 -24.40 9.17 8.06
C ASP A 159 -24.63 7.67 7.85
N ARG A 160 -25.84 7.33 7.38
CA ARG A 160 -26.07 5.96 6.92
C ARG A 160 -25.18 5.68 5.70
N PRO A 161 -24.57 4.50 5.59
CA PRO A 161 -23.70 4.19 4.45
C PRO A 161 -24.36 4.42 3.09
N ILE A 162 -25.66 4.20 2.98
CA ILE A 162 -26.42 4.40 1.74
C ILE A 162 -26.42 5.88 1.30
N ASP A 163 -26.52 6.82 2.24
CA ASP A 163 -26.54 8.25 1.95
C ASP A 163 -25.13 8.74 1.55
N ALA A 164 -24.09 8.11 2.11
CA ALA A 164 -22.69 8.40 1.82
C ALA A 164 -22.22 7.91 0.43
N LEU A 165 -23.04 7.12 -0.29
CA LEU A 165 -22.74 6.77 -1.68
C LEU A 165 -22.76 7.98 -2.64
N ALA A 166 -23.45 9.06 -2.28
CA ALA A 166 -23.48 10.31 -3.02
C ALA A 166 -22.47 11.37 -2.53
N HIS A 167 -21.59 11.03 -1.60
CA HIS A 167 -20.63 11.97 -1.05
C HIS A 167 -19.65 12.47 -2.11
N ARG A 168 -19.23 13.74 -2.02
CA ARG A 168 -18.28 14.37 -2.98
C ARG A 168 -16.90 13.71 -3.00
N ASP A 169 -16.44 13.16 -1.85
CA ASP A 169 -15.15 12.51 -1.72
C ASP A 169 -15.26 11.04 -2.15
N PRO A 170 -14.51 10.60 -3.19
CA PRO A 170 -14.51 9.22 -3.67
C PRO A 170 -14.09 8.19 -2.61
N HIS A 171 -13.20 8.55 -1.68
CA HIS A 171 -12.80 7.65 -0.58
C HIS A 171 -13.98 7.36 0.37
N VAL A 172 -14.81 8.37 0.64
CA VAL A 172 -16.02 8.21 1.46
C VAL A 172 -17.01 7.30 0.75
N ARG A 173 -17.25 7.53 -0.55
CA ARG A 173 -18.15 6.68 -1.36
C ARG A 173 -17.68 5.22 -1.37
N ARG A 174 -16.38 4.98 -1.55
CA ARG A 174 -15.81 3.63 -1.52
C ARG A 174 -16.02 2.96 -0.16
N LYS A 175 -15.70 3.64 0.93
CA LYS A 175 -15.92 3.12 2.29
C LYS A 175 -17.39 2.82 2.57
N ALA A 176 -18.30 3.65 2.08
CA ALA A 176 -19.73 3.43 2.18
C ALA A 176 -20.16 2.12 1.50
N ALA A 177 -19.71 1.89 0.26
CA ALA A 177 -19.97 0.65 -0.46
C ALA A 177 -19.37 -0.57 0.25
N GLU A 178 -18.14 -0.48 0.75
CA GLU A 178 -17.51 -1.56 1.53
C GLU A 178 -18.28 -1.88 2.82
N ALA A 179 -18.87 -0.87 3.48
CA ALA A 179 -19.71 -1.07 4.66
C ALA A 179 -21.04 -1.76 4.30
N LEU A 180 -21.67 -1.36 3.20
CA LEU A 180 -22.89 -2.01 2.69
C LEU A 180 -22.63 -3.47 2.31
N ALA A 181 -21.51 -3.76 1.64
CA ALA A 181 -21.06 -5.12 1.33
C ALA A 181 -20.85 -5.96 2.60
N ALA A 182 -20.29 -5.35 3.64
CA ALA A 182 -20.06 -6.04 4.92
C ALA A 182 -21.35 -6.36 5.65
N ALA A 183 -22.35 -5.49 5.53
CA ALA A 183 -23.68 -5.65 6.13
C ALA A 183 -24.62 -6.56 5.31
N LEU A 184 -24.27 -6.89 4.06
CA LEU A 184 -25.13 -7.59 3.11
C LEU A 184 -26.50 -6.88 2.95
N ASP A 185 -26.48 -5.55 2.85
CA ASP A 185 -27.67 -4.71 2.81
C ASP A 185 -28.28 -4.67 1.39
N ALA A 186 -29.19 -5.58 1.11
CA ALA A 186 -29.88 -5.65 -0.16
C ALA A 186 -30.75 -4.40 -0.46
N SER A 187 -31.09 -3.60 0.53
CA SER A 187 -31.87 -2.36 0.30
C SER A 187 -31.05 -1.30 -0.44
N ALA A 188 -29.73 -1.40 -0.43
CA ALA A 188 -28.82 -0.49 -1.11
C ALA A 188 -28.64 -0.73 -2.61
N ILE A 189 -29.15 -1.83 -3.16
CA ILE A 189 -28.93 -2.24 -4.56
C ILE A 189 -29.26 -1.12 -5.56
N SER A 190 -30.43 -0.49 -5.45
CA SER A 190 -30.82 0.60 -6.36
C SER A 190 -29.89 1.81 -6.26
N SER A 191 -29.44 2.14 -5.06
CA SER A 191 -28.50 3.26 -4.82
C SER A 191 -27.09 2.94 -5.35
N LEU A 192 -26.64 1.70 -5.24
CA LEU A 192 -25.38 1.23 -5.81
C LEU A 192 -25.39 1.29 -7.35
N PHE A 193 -26.49 0.88 -8.00
CA PHE A 193 -26.64 1.03 -9.45
C PHE A 193 -26.66 2.50 -9.88
N ALA A 194 -27.32 3.37 -9.14
CA ALA A 194 -27.29 4.80 -9.40
C ALA A 194 -25.87 5.38 -9.26
N ALA A 195 -25.12 4.96 -8.24
CA ALA A 195 -23.74 5.37 -8.02
C ALA A 195 -22.80 4.88 -9.13
N LEU A 196 -23.02 3.69 -9.69
CA LEU A 196 -22.26 3.16 -10.84
C LEU A 196 -22.45 3.98 -12.12
N ALA A 197 -23.57 4.66 -12.28
CA ALA A 197 -23.87 5.49 -13.44
C ALA A 197 -23.22 6.88 -13.38
N ALA A 198 -22.56 7.25 -12.28
CA ALA A 198 -21.90 8.55 -12.15
C ALA A 198 -20.66 8.65 -13.05
N ALA A 199 -20.41 9.84 -13.59
CA ALA A 199 -19.35 10.07 -14.59
C ALA A 199 -17.91 9.96 -14.02
N ASP A 200 -17.76 10.07 -12.70
CA ASP A 200 -16.47 10.10 -11.99
C ASP A 200 -16.13 8.78 -11.27
N VAL A 201 -16.70 7.67 -11.75
CA VAL A 201 -16.43 6.33 -11.20
C VAL A 201 -15.11 5.80 -11.73
N ASP A 202 -14.08 5.82 -10.87
CA ASP A 202 -12.79 5.19 -11.14
C ASP A 202 -12.83 3.66 -10.94
N ARG A 203 -11.70 2.98 -11.20
CA ARG A 203 -11.61 1.51 -11.07
C ARG A 203 -11.89 1.02 -9.64
N PHE A 204 -11.51 1.79 -8.61
CA PHE A 204 -11.70 1.43 -7.20
C PHE A 204 -13.16 1.62 -6.77
N LEU A 205 -13.81 2.69 -7.21
CA LEU A 205 -15.26 2.88 -7.00
C LEU A 205 -16.07 1.83 -7.73
N PHE A 206 -15.75 1.58 -9.01
CA PHE A 206 -16.42 0.53 -9.77
C PHE A 206 -16.33 -0.83 -9.07
N HIS A 207 -15.13 -1.18 -8.57
CA HIS A 207 -14.93 -2.40 -7.79
C HIS A 207 -15.78 -2.40 -6.53
N ALA A 208 -15.75 -1.33 -5.73
CA ALA A 208 -16.49 -1.25 -4.48
C ALA A 208 -18.00 -1.38 -4.68
N TYR A 209 -18.56 -0.68 -5.68
CA TYR A 209 -19.99 -0.72 -5.97
C TYR A 209 -20.46 -2.07 -6.52
N THR A 210 -19.63 -2.76 -7.33
CA THR A 210 -19.99 -4.07 -7.88
C THR A 210 -19.74 -5.23 -6.92
N ASN A 211 -18.94 -5.02 -5.88
CA ASN A 211 -18.66 -6.00 -4.84
C ASN A 211 -19.60 -5.84 -3.62
N ALA A 212 -20.34 -4.76 -3.56
CA ALA A 212 -21.35 -4.50 -2.52
C ALA A 212 -22.66 -5.15 -2.84
#